data_d19eef4e46c8a4e3de831944a598feee
#
_entry.id   d19eef4e46c8a4e3de831944a598feee
#
_cell.length_a   1.000
_cell.length_b   1.000
_cell.length_c   1.000
_cell.angle_alpha   90.00
_cell.angle_beta   90.00
_cell.angle_gamma   90.00
#
_symmetry.space_group_name_H-M   'P 1'
#
loop_
_entity.id
_entity.type
_entity.pdbx_description
1 polymer ?
#
loop_
_entity_poly.entity_id
_entity_poly.type
_entity_poly.pdbx_seq_one_letter_code
_entity_poly.pdbx_strand_id
1 'polypeptide(L)'
;NIEWSKRVRVGYLDQHAVLEKGMTIRDVLQSAFQYLYDIEQQINDSYMQMGELEGDALDELMNEVGDLQEILDTQDFYVIDSKIEEVAHHLGLNDIGLDRDVEDLSGGQRTKILLAKLLLEKPDILLLDEPTNYLDESHINWLKRYLQEYENAFLLISHDIPFLNSVINLIYHMENQKLDRYVGDYDNFRRIYEVKKQQQEAAYRAQQQEIADLQDFVARNKARVATRNMAMSRQKKLDKMEIIELAQEKPKPEFNFQMGRTTSKLIFETKGLVIGYDKPLSKPLDLLLERGQKIALVGANGIGKTTLLRSLLGELQAL
;
A
#
# COMPACT_ATOMS: atom_id res chain seq x y z
N ASN A 1 21.95 10.82 2.81
CA ASN A 1 22.25 10.33 1.45
C ASN A 1 21.64 8.95 1.29
N ILE A 2 21.06 8.67 0.13
CA ILE A 2 20.58 7.35 -0.27
C ILE A 2 21.54 6.85 -1.35
N GLU A 3 22.08 5.67 -1.14
CA GLU A 3 22.98 5.03 -2.11
C GLU A 3 22.33 3.73 -2.58
N TRP A 4 21.97 3.67 -3.85
CA TRP A 4 21.49 2.45 -4.48
C TRP A 4 22.66 1.60 -4.98
N SER A 5 22.55 0.30 -4.87
CA SER A 5 23.48 -0.61 -5.55
C SER A 5 23.42 -0.38 -7.07
N LYS A 6 24.54 -0.59 -7.76
CA LYS A 6 24.58 -0.39 -9.21
C LYS A 6 23.61 -1.36 -9.90
N ARG A 7 22.84 -0.83 -10.86
CA ARG A 7 21.89 -1.57 -11.71
C ARG A 7 20.62 -2.08 -11.02
N VAL A 8 20.26 -1.58 -9.82
CA VAL A 8 19.00 -1.93 -9.17
C VAL A 8 17.84 -1.22 -9.87
N ARG A 9 16.87 -2.00 -10.33
CA ARG A 9 15.58 -1.49 -10.85
C ARG A 9 14.62 -1.32 -9.69
N VAL A 10 14.15 -0.09 -9.48
CA VAL A 10 13.21 0.27 -8.42
C VAL A 10 11.85 0.49 -9.05
N GLY A 11 10.85 -0.27 -8.62
CA GLY A 11 9.46 -0.06 -8.99
C GLY A 11 8.69 0.60 -7.87
N TYR A 12 7.96 1.67 -8.16
CA TYR A 12 7.14 2.39 -7.20
C TYR A 12 5.71 2.53 -7.69
N LEU A 13 4.75 2.15 -6.82
CA LEU A 13 3.34 2.36 -7.09
C LEU A 13 2.97 3.82 -6.82
N ASP A 14 3.08 4.65 -7.83
CA ASP A 14 2.64 6.04 -7.76
C ASP A 14 1.14 6.15 -8.05
N GLN A 15 0.35 6.43 -7.01
CA GLN A 15 -1.09 6.61 -7.13
C GLN A 15 -1.49 7.88 -7.92
N HIS A 16 -0.55 8.80 -8.12
CA HIS A 16 -0.74 10.04 -8.86
C HIS A 16 -0.13 10.02 -10.26
N ALA A 17 0.45 8.87 -10.67
CA ALA A 17 1.01 8.75 -12.02
C ALA A 17 -0.05 9.06 -13.08
N VAL A 18 0.33 9.93 -14.01
CA VAL A 18 -0.51 10.31 -15.14
C VAL A 18 -0.30 9.27 -16.24
N LEU A 19 -1.38 8.58 -16.59
CA LEU A 19 -1.39 7.71 -17.77
C LEU A 19 -1.50 8.58 -19.02
N GLU A 20 -0.77 8.22 -20.07
CA GLU A 20 -0.76 8.95 -21.33
C GLU A 20 -2.13 8.85 -22.01
N LYS A 21 -2.58 9.97 -22.56
CA LYS A 21 -3.86 10.06 -23.26
C LYS A 21 -3.84 9.27 -24.55
N GLY A 22 -4.96 8.58 -24.84
CA GLY A 22 -5.12 7.79 -26.05
C GLY A 22 -4.48 6.40 -25.98
N MET A 23 -3.93 5.99 -24.82
CA MET A 23 -3.49 4.61 -24.58
C MET A 23 -4.67 3.77 -24.10
N THR A 24 -4.72 2.52 -24.56
CA THR A 24 -5.60 1.50 -23.98
C THR A 24 -4.98 0.88 -22.72
N ILE A 25 -5.79 0.18 -21.91
CA ILE A 25 -5.29 -0.58 -20.77
C ILE A 25 -4.22 -1.58 -21.23
N ARG A 26 -4.43 -2.25 -22.37
CA ARG A 26 -3.47 -3.18 -22.97
C ARG A 26 -2.12 -2.51 -23.25
N ASP A 27 -2.14 -1.33 -23.89
CA ASP A 27 -0.91 -0.58 -24.22
C ASP A 27 -0.11 -0.23 -22.97
N VAL A 28 -0.81 0.18 -21.89
CA VAL A 28 -0.15 0.46 -20.59
C VAL A 28 0.49 -0.79 -20.01
N LEU A 29 -0.16 -1.95 -20.07
CA LEU A 29 0.40 -3.20 -19.55
C LEU A 29 1.55 -3.71 -20.42
N GLN A 30 1.46 -3.59 -21.75
CA GLN A 30 2.54 -3.91 -22.67
C GLN A 30 3.78 -3.04 -22.48
N SER A 31 3.59 -1.77 -22.07
CA SER A 31 4.72 -0.87 -21.78
C SER A 31 5.64 -1.35 -20.65
N ALA A 32 5.20 -2.29 -19.80
CA ALA A 32 6.04 -2.97 -18.81
C ALA A 32 7.19 -3.76 -19.46
N PHE A 33 7.01 -4.16 -20.70
CA PHE A 33 7.95 -4.96 -21.48
C PHE A 33 8.60 -4.17 -22.64
N GLN A 34 8.51 -2.84 -22.62
CA GLN A 34 8.95 -1.97 -23.73
C GLN A 34 10.38 -2.31 -24.19
N TYR A 35 11.27 -2.58 -23.25
CA TYR A 35 12.66 -2.93 -23.57
C TYR A 35 12.82 -4.22 -24.38
N LEU A 36 11.88 -5.19 -24.23
CA LEU A 36 11.87 -6.42 -25.03
C LEU A 36 11.34 -6.15 -26.45
N TYR A 37 10.35 -5.29 -26.59
CA TYR A 37 9.86 -4.85 -27.90
C TYR A 37 10.94 -4.04 -28.63
N ASP A 38 11.71 -3.22 -27.91
CA ASP A 38 12.84 -2.48 -28.49
C ASP A 38 13.93 -3.44 -28.98
N ILE A 39 14.22 -4.54 -28.24
CA ILE A 39 15.14 -5.60 -28.68
C ILE A 39 14.60 -6.31 -29.91
N GLU A 40 13.32 -6.68 -29.95
CA GLU A 40 12.70 -7.30 -31.12
C GLU A 40 12.83 -6.40 -32.36
N GLN A 41 12.61 -5.09 -32.19
CA GLN A 41 12.77 -4.12 -33.26
C GLN A 41 14.22 -4.06 -33.73
N GLN A 42 15.21 -4.04 -32.82
CA GLN A 42 16.63 -4.09 -33.16
C GLN A 42 16.97 -5.34 -33.97
N ILE A 43 16.46 -6.50 -33.61
CA ILE A 43 16.65 -7.76 -34.37
C ILE A 43 16.07 -7.61 -35.76
N ASN A 44 14.87 -7.07 -35.92
CA ASN A 44 14.22 -6.87 -37.20
C ASN A 44 15.01 -5.89 -38.09
N ASP A 45 15.50 -4.79 -37.50
CA ASP A 45 16.37 -3.81 -38.22
C ASP A 45 17.69 -4.43 -38.64
N SER A 46 18.29 -5.28 -37.78
CA SER A 46 19.50 -6.01 -38.07
C SER A 46 19.31 -7.00 -39.23
N TYR A 47 18.20 -7.72 -39.30
CA TYR A 47 17.87 -8.60 -40.43
C TYR A 47 17.78 -7.84 -41.76
N MET A 48 17.25 -6.62 -41.78
CA MET A 48 17.20 -5.79 -42.97
C MET A 48 18.64 -5.39 -43.42
N GLN A 49 19.52 -5.06 -42.45
CA GLN A 49 20.90 -4.69 -42.74
C GLN A 49 21.75 -5.87 -43.24
N MET A 50 21.49 -7.10 -42.78
CA MET A 50 22.19 -8.30 -43.21
C MET A 50 22.15 -8.52 -44.73
N GLY A 51 21.08 -8.05 -45.39
CA GLY A 51 20.93 -8.13 -46.84
C GLY A 51 21.96 -7.28 -47.65
N GLU A 52 22.63 -6.33 -46.98
CA GLU A 52 23.56 -5.37 -47.58
C GLU A 52 25.01 -5.64 -47.14
N LEU A 53 25.27 -6.61 -46.25
CA LEU A 53 26.59 -6.90 -45.68
C LEU A 53 27.15 -8.22 -46.18
N GLU A 54 28.49 -8.31 -46.29
CA GLU A 54 29.21 -9.52 -46.63
C GLU A 54 30.45 -9.70 -45.72
N GLY A 55 30.91 -10.95 -45.57
CA GLY A 55 32.15 -11.30 -44.85
C GLY A 55 32.04 -11.08 -43.32
N ASP A 56 33.13 -10.67 -42.69
CA ASP A 56 33.28 -10.56 -41.23
C ASP A 56 32.21 -9.67 -40.61
N ALA A 57 31.77 -8.60 -41.29
CA ALA A 57 30.70 -7.71 -40.77
C ALA A 57 29.33 -8.40 -40.71
N LEU A 58 29.05 -9.31 -41.64
CA LEU A 58 27.84 -10.12 -41.58
C LEU A 58 27.88 -11.11 -40.41
N ASP A 59 29.04 -11.76 -40.18
CA ASP A 59 29.25 -12.71 -39.10
C ASP A 59 29.11 -12.02 -37.70
N GLU A 60 29.67 -10.82 -37.55
CA GLU A 60 29.51 -10.03 -36.32
C GLU A 60 28.03 -9.69 -36.05
N LEU A 61 27.30 -9.22 -37.08
CA LEU A 61 25.88 -8.87 -36.93
C LEU A 61 25.02 -10.10 -36.65
N MET A 62 25.34 -11.26 -37.25
CA MET A 62 24.65 -12.54 -36.95
C MET A 62 24.85 -12.97 -35.50
N ASN A 63 26.03 -12.80 -34.94
CA ASN A 63 26.31 -13.10 -33.54
C ASN A 63 25.53 -12.14 -32.61
N GLU A 64 25.52 -10.83 -32.91
CA GLU A 64 24.74 -9.85 -32.13
C GLU A 64 23.25 -10.18 -32.12
N VAL A 65 22.67 -10.54 -33.28
CA VAL A 65 21.26 -10.98 -33.36
C VAL A 65 21.04 -12.26 -32.55
N GLY A 66 22.00 -13.19 -32.56
CA GLY A 66 21.91 -14.41 -31.73
C GLY A 66 21.83 -14.08 -30.22
N ASP A 67 22.68 -13.17 -29.74
CA ASP A 67 22.69 -12.72 -28.34
C ASP A 67 21.37 -12.02 -27.97
N LEU A 68 20.84 -11.17 -28.86
CA LEU A 68 19.55 -10.51 -28.65
C LEU A 68 18.39 -11.48 -28.65
N GLN A 69 18.38 -12.51 -29.48
CA GLN A 69 17.38 -13.58 -29.48
C GLN A 69 17.41 -14.39 -28.18
N GLU A 70 18.61 -14.72 -27.67
CA GLU A 70 18.74 -15.39 -26.37
C GLU A 70 18.13 -14.57 -25.23
N ILE A 71 18.25 -13.24 -25.29
CA ILE A 71 17.59 -12.35 -24.31
C ILE A 71 16.06 -12.49 -24.41
N LEU A 72 15.47 -12.44 -25.62
CA LEU A 72 14.03 -12.57 -25.79
C LEU A 72 13.52 -13.94 -25.32
N ASP A 73 14.24 -15.02 -25.60
CA ASP A 73 13.88 -16.36 -25.18
C ASP A 73 13.95 -16.51 -23.65
N THR A 74 15.03 -15.99 -23.02
CA THR A 74 15.24 -16.07 -21.57
C THR A 74 14.23 -15.24 -20.79
N GLN A 75 13.74 -14.14 -21.38
CA GLN A 75 12.76 -13.24 -20.74
C GLN A 75 11.30 -13.59 -21.09
N ASP A 76 11.08 -14.73 -21.73
CA ASP A 76 9.75 -15.21 -22.11
C ASP A 76 8.96 -14.20 -22.98
N PHE A 77 9.61 -13.56 -23.94
CA PHE A 77 8.99 -12.55 -24.81
C PHE A 77 7.73 -13.05 -25.50
N TYR A 78 7.76 -14.27 -26.03
CA TYR A 78 6.65 -14.84 -26.82
C TYR A 78 5.40 -15.19 -26.03
N VAL A 79 5.45 -15.11 -24.69
CA VAL A 79 4.29 -15.34 -23.80
C VAL A 79 3.85 -14.09 -23.04
N ILE A 80 4.35 -12.90 -23.43
CA ILE A 80 4.00 -11.61 -22.79
C ILE A 80 2.49 -11.41 -22.76
N ASP A 81 1.77 -11.63 -23.87
CA ASP A 81 0.33 -11.46 -23.92
C ASP A 81 -0.40 -12.38 -22.92
N SER A 82 0.07 -13.61 -22.74
CA SER A 82 -0.48 -14.53 -21.74
C SER A 82 -0.23 -14.04 -20.31
N LYS A 83 0.96 -13.47 -20.02
CA LYS A 83 1.29 -12.89 -18.73
C LYS A 83 0.41 -11.66 -18.44
N ILE A 84 0.18 -10.83 -19.45
CA ILE A 84 -0.71 -9.66 -19.33
C ILE A 84 -2.15 -10.11 -19.03
N GLU A 85 -2.67 -11.07 -19.81
CA GLU A 85 -4.03 -11.61 -19.60
C GLU A 85 -4.20 -12.24 -18.20
N GLU A 86 -3.20 -12.96 -17.72
CA GLU A 86 -3.19 -13.57 -16.38
C GLU A 86 -3.29 -12.51 -15.29
N VAL A 87 -2.40 -11.52 -15.29
CA VAL A 87 -2.39 -10.45 -14.29
C VAL A 87 -3.65 -9.60 -14.38
N ALA A 88 -4.09 -9.29 -15.61
CA ALA A 88 -5.33 -8.54 -15.86
C ALA A 88 -6.56 -9.28 -15.33
N HIS A 89 -6.64 -10.59 -15.54
CA HIS A 89 -7.72 -11.43 -15.00
C HIS A 89 -7.75 -11.38 -13.47
N HIS A 90 -6.61 -11.59 -12.84
CA HIS A 90 -6.51 -11.65 -11.38
C HIS A 90 -6.75 -10.30 -10.68
N LEU A 91 -6.57 -9.18 -11.37
CA LEU A 91 -6.87 -7.85 -10.86
C LEU A 91 -8.23 -7.31 -11.35
N GLY A 92 -9.01 -8.14 -12.07
CA GLY A 92 -10.35 -7.77 -12.56
C GLY A 92 -10.32 -6.66 -13.62
N LEU A 93 -9.24 -6.57 -14.42
CA LEU A 93 -9.12 -5.61 -15.51
C LEU A 93 -9.89 -6.07 -16.76
N ASN A 94 -10.08 -7.38 -16.95
CA ASN A 94 -10.85 -7.94 -18.03
C ASN A 94 -12.32 -7.51 -18.00
N ASP A 95 -12.89 -7.31 -16.79
CA ASP A 95 -14.26 -6.82 -16.62
C ASP A 95 -14.41 -5.35 -17.07
N ILE A 96 -13.31 -4.59 -17.06
CA ILE A 96 -13.27 -3.21 -17.55
C ILE A 96 -13.16 -3.18 -19.07
N GLY A 97 -12.47 -4.18 -19.67
CA GLY A 97 -12.11 -4.30 -21.07
C GLY A 97 -10.73 -3.72 -21.37
N LEU A 98 -9.79 -4.58 -21.82
CA LEU A 98 -8.40 -4.19 -22.02
C LEU A 98 -8.20 -3.17 -23.15
N ASP A 99 -9.13 -3.09 -24.10
CA ASP A 99 -9.09 -2.16 -25.22
C ASP A 99 -9.70 -0.78 -24.89
N ARG A 100 -10.11 -0.58 -23.64
CA ARG A 100 -10.69 0.68 -23.17
C ARG A 100 -9.60 1.74 -22.97
N ASP A 101 -9.92 3.00 -23.36
CA ASP A 101 -9.04 4.14 -23.13
C ASP A 101 -8.89 4.44 -21.63
N VAL A 102 -7.66 4.74 -21.22
CA VAL A 102 -7.34 5.03 -19.81
C VAL A 102 -7.91 6.37 -19.33
N GLU A 103 -8.29 7.26 -20.22
CA GLU A 103 -8.94 8.53 -19.86
C GLU A 103 -10.30 8.32 -19.20
N ASP A 104 -11.05 7.31 -19.65
CA ASP A 104 -12.41 6.99 -19.18
C ASP A 104 -12.45 6.28 -17.84
N LEU A 105 -11.30 6.07 -17.18
CA LEU A 105 -11.20 5.25 -15.99
C LEU A 105 -11.34 6.07 -14.72
N SER A 106 -11.98 5.46 -13.70
CA SER A 106 -11.98 5.98 -12.35
C SER A 106 -10.57 5.94 -11.72
N GLY A 107 -10.31 6.77 -10.70
CA GLY A 107 -9.04 6.77 -9.99
C GLY A 107 -8.64 5.37 -9.46
N GLY A 108 -9.59 4.62 -8.89
CA GLY A 108 -9.32 3.27 -8.41
C GLY A 108 -8.98 2.26 -9.52
N GLN A 109 -9.60 2.40 -10.70
CA GLN A 109 -9.25 1.58 -11.87
C GLN A 109 -7.85 1.91 -12.39
N ARG A 110 -7.48 3.19 -12.42
CA ARG A 110 -6.11 3.62 -12.79
C ARG A 110 -5.07 3.04 -11.85
N THR A 111 -5.31 3.09 -10.53
CA THR A 111 -4.40 2.50 -9.54
C THR A 111 -4.23 0.99 -9.75
N LYS A 112 -5.30 0.25 -10.08
CA LYS A 112 -5.21 -1.19 -10.41
C LYS A 112 -4.33 -1.45 -11.62
N ILE A 113 -4.44 -0.64 -12.68
CA ILE A 113 -3.62 -0.80 -13.89
C ILE A 113 -2.16 -0.50 -13.61
N LEU A 114 -1.87 0.55 -12.85
CA LEU A 114 -0.50 0.89 -12.44
C LEU A 114 0.11 -0.21 -11.57
N LEU A 115 -0.67 -0.80 -10.66
CA LEU A 115 -0.23 -1.97 -9.91
C LEU A 115 0.05 -3.16 -10.82
N ALA A 116 -0.86 -3.48 -11.76
CA ALA A 116 -0.67 -4.57 -12.72
C ALA A 116 0.60 -4.39 -13.54
N LYS A 117 0.83 -3.19 -14.10
CA LYS A 117 2.04 -2.84 -14.83
C LYS A 117 3.30 -3.08 -13.99
N LEU A 118 3.30 -2.55 -12.76
CA LEU A 118 4.43 -2.67 -11.83
C LEU A 118 4.75 -4.15 -11.49
N LEU A 119 3.73 -4.99 -11.30
CA LEU A 119 3.93 -6.42 -11.05
C LEU A 119 4.47 -7.14 -12.29
N LEU A 120 4.07 -6.75 -13.50
CA LEU A 120 4.60 -7.28 -14.76
C LEU A 120 6.08 -6.89 -15.00
N GLU A 121 6.48 -5.69 -14.58
CA GLU A 121 7.86 -5.22 -14.68
C GLU A 121 8.85 -6.04 -13.83
N LYS A 122 8.39 -6.68 -12.76
CA LYS A 122 9.20 -7.47 -11.80
C LYS A 122 10.52 -6.79 -11.43
N PRO A 123 10.49 -5.58 -10.84
CA PRO A 123 11.71 -4.86 -10.47
C PRO A 123 12.47 -5.56 -9.33
N ASP A 124 13.74 -5.17 -9.10
CA ASP A 124 14.57 -5.74 -8.04
C ASP A 124 14.10 -5.32 -6.64
N ILE A 125 13.38 -4.20 -6.55
CA ILE A 125 12.66 -3.78 -5.35
C ILE A 125 11.31 -3.15 -5.70
N LEU A 126 10.25 -3.63 -5.04
CA LEU A 126 8.91 -3.04 -5.11
C LEU A 126 8.68 -2.09 -3.92
N LEU A 127 8.26 -0.87 -4.22
CA LEU A 127 7.79 0.10 -3.22
C LEU A 127 6.28 0.23 -3.37
N LEU A 128 5.54 -0.29 -2.39
CA LEU A 128 4.08 -0.36 -2.43
C LEU A 128 3.47 0.48 -1.31
N ASP A 129 2.69 1.49 -1.67
CA ASP A 129 1.93 2.31 -0.73
C ASP A 129 0.44 1.99 -0.86
N GLU A 130 -0.13 1.37 0.19
CA GLU A 130 -1.54 0.95 0.26
C GLU A 130 -2.04 0.19 -0.99
N PRO A 131 -1.36 -0.90 -1.44
CA PRO A 131 -1.69 -1.59 -2.69
C PRO A 131 -3.04 -2.32 -2.64
N THR A 132 -3.59 -2.57 -1.46
CA THR A 132 -4.89 -3.20 -1.26
C THR A 132 -6.07 -2.25 -1.46
N ASN A 133 -5.82 -0.95 -1.52
CA ASN A 133 -6.87 0.02 -1.81
C ASN A 133 -7.48 -0.24 -3.18
N TYR A 134 -8.82 -0.15 -3.24
CA TYR A 134 -9.62 -0.40 -4.46
C TYR A 134 -9.64 -1.86 -4.96
N LEU A 135 -8.97 -2.79 -4.26
CA LEU A 135 -9.06 -4.22 -4.51
C LEU A 135 -10.21 -4.83 -3.71
N ASP A 136 -10.85 -5.84 -4.25
CA ASP A 136 -11.76 -6.68 -3.50
C ASP A 136 -10.99 -7.88 -2.89
N GLU A 137 -11.69 -8.68 -2.10
CA GLU A 137 -11.09 -9.79 -1.36
C GLU A 137 -10.40 -10.82 -2.28
N SER A 138 -10.96 -11.07 -3.47
CA SER A 138 -10.38 -12.05 -4.42
C SER A 138 -9.04 -11.54 -4.98
N HIS A 139 -8.99 -10.27 -5.34
CA HIS A 139 -7.78 -9.61 -5.85
C HIS A 139 -6.71 -9.48 -4.76
N ILE A 140 -7.10 -9.16 -3.51
CA ILE A 140 -6.19 -9.11 -2.36
C ILE A 140 -5.58 -10.49 -2.11
N ASN A 141 -6.37 -11.57 -2.16
CA ASN A 141 -5.89 -12.94 -1.97
C ASN A 141 -4.91 -13.37 -3.06
N TRP A 142 -5.11 -12.93 -4.29
CA TRP A 142 -4.15 -13.17 -5.37
C TRP A 142 -2.86 -12.36 -5.16
N LEU A 143 -2.95 -11.05 -4.88
CA LEU A 143 -1.78 -10.19 -4.61
C LEU A 143 -0.95 -10.73 -3.44
N LYS A 144 -1.60 -11.25 -2.40
CA LYS A 144 -0.94 -11.92 -1.29
C LYS A 144 -0.07 -13.08 -1.73
N ARG A 145 -0.60 -13.99 -2.58
CA ARG A 145 0.17 -15.12 -3.11
C ARG A 145 1.32 -14.64 -3.97
N TYR A 146 1.06 -13.68 -4.85
CA TYR A 146 2.09 -13.08 -5.70
C TYR A 146 3.27 -12.53 -4.87
N LEU A 147 2.99 -11.77 -3.80
CA LEU A 147 4.04 -11.22 -2.94
C LEU A 147 4.74 -12.29 -2.08
N GLN A 148 4.06 -13.36 -1.70
CA GLN A 148 4.68 -14.49 -1.00
C GLN A 148 5.67 -15.25 -1.89
N GLU A 149 5.42 -15.32 -3.19
CA GLU A 149 6.25 -15.97 -4.20
C GLU A 149 7.26 -15.01 -4.84
N TYR A 150 7.21 -13.72 -4.50
CA TYR A 150 8.09 -12.72 -5.08
C TYR A 150 9.54 -12.92 -4.61
N GLU A 151 10.42 -13.23 -5.55
CA GLU A 151 11.82 -13.58 -5.27
C GLU A 151 12.67 -12.38 -4.82
N ASN A 152 12.30 -11.17 -5.27
CA ASN A 152 13.03 -9.94 -4.96
C ASN A 152 12.49 -9.26 -3.70
N ALA A 153 13.09 -8.13 -3.32
CA ALA A 153 12.66 -7.39 -2.14
C ALA A 153 11.43 -6.52 -2.40
N PHE A 154 10.63 -6.29 -1.36
CA PHE A 154 9.60 -5.24 -1.39
C PHE A 154 9.54 -4.47 -0.07
N LEU A 155 9.12 -3.21 -0.17
CA LEU A 155 8.75 -2.37 0.97
C LEU A 155 7.27 -2.03 0.83
N LEU A 156 6.50 -2.36 1.88
CA LEU A 156 5.05 -2.26 1.87
C LEU A 156 4.58 -1.33 2.99
N ILE A 157 3.75 -0.37 2.65
CA ILE A 157 2.96 0.43 3.60
C ILE A 157 1.51 -0.02 3.46
N SER A 158 0.89 -0.46 4.56
CA SER A 158 -0.52 -0.81 4.57
C SER A 158 -1.11 -0.73 5.99
N HIS A 159 -2.40 -0.47 6.07
CA HIS A 159 -3.20 -0.54 7.29
C HIS A 159 -4.01 -1.85 7.38
N ASP A 160 -3.96 -2.69 6.36
CA ASP A 160 -4.58 -4.02 6.35
C ASP A 160 -3.69 -5.03 7.10
N ILE A 161 -3.95 -5.19 8.41
CA ILE A 161 -3.16 -6.05 9.29
C ILE A 161 -3.16 -7.53 8.85
N PRO A 162 -4.31 -8.15 8.49
CA PRO A 162 -4.35 -9.51 7.95
C PRO A 162 -3.46 -9.70 6.71
N PHE A 163 -3.47 -8.71 5.81
CA PHE A 163 -2.61 -8.73 4.62
C PHE A 163 -1.13 -8.63 5.01
N LEU A 164 -0.75 -7.65 5.86
CA LEU A 164 0.62 -7.50 6.36
C LEU A 164 1.14 -8.79 6.97
N ASN A 165 0.42 -9.38 7.94
CA ASN A 165 0.82 -10.61 8.61
C ASN A 165 1.08 -11.80 7.67
N SER A 166 0.51 -11.75 6.48
CA SER A 166 0.65 -12.84 5.53
C SER A 166 1.85 -12.73 4.59
N VAL A 167 2.38 -11.52 4.38
CA VAL A 167 3.41 -11.29 3.34
C VAL A 167 4.74 -10.77 3.88
N ILE A 168 4.76 -10.17 5.09
CA ILE A 168 5.96 -9.56 5.65
C ILE A 168 6.71 -10.49 6.62
N ASN A 169 8.02 -10.28 6.74
CA ASN A 169 8.90 -10.92 7.72
C ASN A 169 9.73 -9.93 8.53
N LEU A 170 9.56 -8.63 8.25
CA LEU A 170 10.31 -7.55 8.86
C LEU A 170 9.46 -6.29 8.92
N ILE A 171 9.51 -5.57 10.04
CA ILE A 171 8.82 -4.29 10.23
C ILE A 171 9.81 -3.21 10.60
N TYR A 172 9.68 -2.07 9.96
CA TYR A 172 10.26 -0.82 10.38
C TYR A 172 9.15 0.08 10.95
N HIS A 173 9.23 0.35 12.25
CA HIS A 173 8.30 1.22 12.94
C HIS A 173 8.89 2.62 13.10
N MET A 174 8.19 3.62 12.58
CA MET A 174 8.60 5.01 12.65
C MET A 174 7.82 5.73 13.75
N GLU A 175 8.51 6.14 14.81
CA GLU A 175 7.93 6.88 15.91
C GLU A 175 8.97 7.86 16.50
N ASN A 176 8.54 9.05 16.92
CA ASN A 176 9.41 10.08 17.53
C ASN A 176 10.70 10.37 16.73
N GLN A 177 10.59 10.47 15.40
CA GLN A 177 11.70 10.71 14.47
C GLN A 177 12.77 9.59 14.48
N LYS A 178 12.43 8.42 15.01
CA LYS A 178 13.28 7.22 15.02
C LYS A 178 12.64 6.13 14.20
N LEU A 179 13.49 5.28 13.67
CA LEU A 179 13.09 4.11 12.88
C LEU A 179 13.61 2.85 13.57
N ASP A 180 12.73 2.09 14.19
CA ASP A 180 13.06 0.85 14.90
C ASP A 180 12.74 -0.37 14.03
N ARG A 181 13.67 -1.34 14.01
CA ARG A 181 13.56 -2.58 13.25
C ARG A 181 13.06 -3.72 14.14
N TYR A 182 12.03 -4.43 13.66
CA TYR A 182 11.47 -5.62 14.32
C TYR A 182 11.40 -6.78 13.33
N VAL A 183 11.93 -7.94 13.74
CA VAL A 183 11.88 -9.17 12.92
C VAL A 183 10.61 -9.93 13.24
N GLY A 184 9.92 -10.40 12.21
CA GLY A 184 8.67 -11.14 12.30
C GLY A 184 7.49 -10.38 11.70
N ASP A 185 6.30 -10.87 11.99
CA ASP A 185 5.02 -10.31 11.54
C ASP A 185 4.53 -9.15 12.45
N TYR A 186 3.39 -8.59 12.10
CA TYR A 186 2.80 -7.47 12.84
C TYR A 186 2.37 -7.86 14.26
N ASP A 187 1.93 -9.08 14.50
CA ASP A 187 1.50 -9.52 15.83
C ASP A 187 2.68 -9.66 16.77
N ASN A 188 3.81 -10.18 16.27
CA ASN A 188 5.07 -10.21 17.03
C ASN A 188 5.59 -8.81 17.32
N PHE A 189 5.56 -7.91 16.34
CA PHE A 189 5.89 -6.50 16.52
C PHE A 189 5.06 -5.87 17.63
N ARG A 190 3.74 -6.01 17.61
CA ARG A 190 2.84 -5.44 18.62
C ARG A 190 3.19 -5.93 20.03
N ARG A 191 3.42 -7.22 20.18
CA ARG A 191 3.81 -7.80 21.47
C ARG A 191 5.11 -7.20 22.00
N ILE A 192 6.14 -7.10 21.17
CA ILE A 192 7.44 -6.53 21.55
C ILE A 192 7.31 -5.05 21.85
N TYR A 193 6.58 -4.33 21.03
CA TYR A 193 6.35 -2.88 21.18
C TYR A 193 5.62 -2.56 22.50
N GLU A 194 4.57 -3.30 22.85
CA GLU A 194 3.84 -3.12 24.10
C GLU A 194 4.74 -3.35 25.33
N VAL A 195 5.57 -4.39 25.30
CA VAL A 195 6.54 -4.64 26.38
C VAL A 195 7.55 -3.50 26.49
N LYS A 196 8.13 -3.05 25.38
CA LYS A 196 9.07 -1.91 25.37
C LYS A 196 8.40 -0.63 25.88
N LYS A 197 7.17 -0.34 25.47
CA LYS A 197 6.40 0.82 25.93
C LYS A 197 6.20 0.79 27.44
N GLN A 198 5.78 -0.35 27.98
CA GLN A 198 5.62 -0.53 29.45
C GLN A 198 6.93 -0.34 30.20
N GLN A 199 8.04 -0.88 29.70
CA GLN A 199 9.37 -0.69 30.30
C GLN A 199 9.79 0.78 30.26
N GLN A 200 9.58 1.48 29.16
CA GLN A 200 9.89 2.91 29.02
C GLN A 200 9.04 3.77 29.97
N GLU A 201 7.74 3.48 30.11
CA GLU A 201 6.87 4.16 31.06
C GLU A 201 7.29 3.92 32.50
N ALA A 202 7.68 2.69 32.85
CA ALA A 202 8.18 2.36 34.18
C ALA A 202 9.50 3.09 34.48
N ALA A 203 10.44 3.10 33.53
CA ALA A 203 11.70 3.83 33.62
C ALA A 203 11.48 5.33 33.79
N TYR A 204 10.55 5.91 33.00
CA TYR A 204 10.19 7.32 33.14
C TYR A 204 9.64 7.65 34.53
N ARG A 205 8.68 6.85 35.03
CA ARG A 205 8.12 7.06 36.38
C ARG A 205 9.17 6.98 37.47
N ALA A 206 10.09 5.98 37.36
CA ALA A 206 11.20 5.85 38.30
C ALA A 206 12.14 7.07 38.23
N GLN A 207 12.48 7.53 37.04
CA GLN A 207 13.29 8.73 36.85
C GLN A 207 12.61 10.01 37.38
N GLN A 208 11.31 10.18 37.16
CA GLN A 208 10.57 11.35 37.69
C GLN A 208 10.57 11.33 39.23
N GLN A 209 10.43 10.16 39.84
CA GLN A 209 10.53 10.03 41.29
C GLN A 209 11.95 10.39 41.78
N GLU A 210 13.01 9.88 41.12
CA GLU A 210 14.39 10.23 41.48
C GLU A 210 14.66 11.73 41.32
N ILE A 211 14.16 12.35 40.25
CA ILE A 211 14.28 13.80 40.05
C ILE A 211 13.59 14.57 41.18
N ALA A 212 12.38 14.19 41.57
CA ALA A 212 11.63 14.81 42.66
C ALA A 212 12.37 14.68 43.99
N ASP A 213 12.90 13.51 44.31
CA ASP A 213 13.65 13.25 45.53
C ASP A 213 14.95 14.05 45.59
N LEU A 214 15.68 14.15 44.48
CA LEU A 214 16.88 14.96 44.36
C LEU A 214 16.59 16.46 44.49
N GLN A 215 15.54 16.95 43.86
CA GLN A 215 15.11 18.34 43.94
C GLN A 215 14.70 18.72 45.36
N ASP A 216 13.92 17.89 46.04
CA ASP A 216 13.49 18.09 47.42
C ASP A 216 14.71 18.11 48.38
N PHE A 217 15.65 17.17 48.20
CA PHE A 217 16.88 17.15 48.99
C PHE A 217 17.68 18.44 48.78
N VAL A 218 17.88 18.90 47.56
CA VAL A 218 18.60 20.12 47.21
C VAL A 218 17.91 21.35 47.85
N ALA A 219 16.60 21.43 47.75
CA ALA A 219 15.81 22.54 48.29
C ALA A 219 15.98 22.66 49.82
N ARG A 220 15.92 21.51 50.54
CA ARG A 220 16.03 21.49 52.02
C ARG A 220 17.45 21.74 52.53
N ASN A 221 18.49 21.43 51.74
CA ASN A 221 19.88 21.39 52.24
C ASN A 221 20.80 22.48 51.62
N LYS A 222 20.38 23.18 50.55
CA LYS A 222 21.20 24.20 49.87
C LYS A 222 21.61 25.37 50.77
N ALA A 223 20.76 25.75 51.75
CA ALA A 223 21.00 26.86 52.64
C ALA A 223 21.82 26.50 53.90
N ARG A 224 22.00 25.21 54.20
CA ARG A 224 22.70 24.74 55.43
C ARG A 224 24.20 24.52 55.12
N VAL A 225 25.07 25.17 55.90
CA VAL A 225 26.55 25.12 55.72
C VAL A 225 27.06 23.67 55.73
N ALA A 226 26.60 22.85 56.66
CA ALA A 226 27.06 21.47 56.83
C ALA A 226 26.67 20.52 55.67
N THR A 227 25.57 20.78 54.98
CA THR A 227 25.04 19.90 53.90
C THR A 227 25.12 20.51 52.52
N ARG A 228 25.61 21.75 52.40
CA ARG A 228 25.69 22.48 51.10
C ARG A 228 26.47 21.74 50.03
N ASN A 229 27.61 21.16 50.38
CA ASN A 229 28.43 20.41 49.40
C ASN A 229 27.70 19.18 48.87
N MET A 230 26.94 18.47 49.71
CA MET A 230 26.11 17.33 49.29
C MET A 230 24.96 17.78 48.39
N ALA A 231 24.31 18.91 48.70
CA ALA A 231 23.27 19.48 47.90
C ALA A 231 23.80 19.90 46.52
N MET A 232 24.96 20.55 46.45
CA MET A 232 25.63 20.90 45.19
C MET A 232 26.01 19.69 44.35
N SER A 233 26.47 18.60 44.96
CA SER A 233 26.77 17.35 44.25
C SER A 233 25.49 16.75 43.62
N ARG A 234 24.39 16.74 44.36
CA ARG A 234 23.09 16.24 43.83
C ARG A 234 22.48 17.17 42.75
N GLN A 235 22.67 18.49 42.89
CA GLN A 235 22.30 19.41 41.82
C GLN A 235 23.06 19.11 40.51
N LYS A 236 24.40 18.90 40.60
CA LYS A 236 25.19 18.51 39.44
C LYS A 236 24.74 17.20 38.81
N LYS A 237 24.22 16.24 39.62
CA LYS A 237 23.63 15.01 39.10
C LYS A 237 22.36 15.29 38.30
N LEU A 238 21.47 16.16 38.85
CA LEU A 238 20.27 16.60 38.14
C LEU A 238 20.58 17.30 36.81
N ASP A 239 21.57 18.22 36.84
CA ASP A 239 21.95 19.01 35.65
C ASP A 239 22.57 18.15 34.53
N LYS A 240 23.08 16.96 34.86
CA LYS A 240 23.69 16.01 33.92
C LYS A 240 22.77 14.84 33.53
N MET A 241 21.58 14.77 34.15
CA MET A 241 20.66 13.66 33.90
C MET A 241 19.98 13.83 32.54
N GLU A 242 20.13 12.82 31.66
CA GLU A 242 19.38 12.73 30.45
C GLU A 242 17.92 12.39 30.77
N ILE A 243 17.02 13.29 30.40
CA ILE A 243 15.59 13.13 30.68
C ILE A 243 14.99 12.14 29.67
N ILE A 244 14.33 11.12 30.18
CA ILE A 244 13.56 10.19 29.36
C ILE A 244 12.31 10.94 28.86
N GLU A 245 12.18 11.04 27.56
CA GLU A 245 10.97 11.59 26.93
C GLU A 245 10.01 10.46 26.60
N LEU A 246 8.77 10.57 27.07
CA LEU A 246 7.69 9.70 26.62
C LEU A 246 7.06 10.30 25.37
N ALA A 247 6.71 9.40 24.44
CA ALA A 247 5.87 9.78 23.32
C ALA A 247 4.58 10.44 23.84
N GLN A 248 4.26 11.63 23.36
CA GLN A 248 2.99 12.25 23.69
C GLN A 248 1.86 11.38 23.11
N GLU A 249 1.05 10.81 23.98
CA GLU A 249 -0.16 10.14 23.52
C GLU A 249 -1.05 11.16 22.82
N LYS A 250 -1.29 10.93 21.52
CA LYS A 250 -2.27 11.75 20.80
C LYS A 250 -3.63 11.56 21.48
N PRO A 251 -4.34 12.65 21.82
CA PRO A 251 -5.66 12.54 22.43
C PRO A 251 -6.55 11.71 21.50
N LYS A 252 -7.16 10.67 22.06
CA LYS A 252 -8.14 9.88 21.31
C LYS A 252 -9.35 10.77 21.06
N PRO A 253 -9.81 10.90 19.81
CA PRO A 253 -11.01 11.67 19.53
C PRO A 253 -12.20 11.01 20.23
N GLU A 254 -12.88 11.76 21.11
CA GLU A 254 -14.14 11.35 21.72
C GLU A 254 -15.29 11.91 20.90
N PHE A 255 -16.09 11.01 20.33
CA PHE A 255 -17.28 11.38 19.57
C PHE A 255 -18.52 11.21 20.44
N ASN A 256 -19.09 12.32 20.91
CA ASN A 256 -20.34 12.34 21.64
C ASN A 256 -21.49 12.74 20.69
N PHE A 257 -22.22 11.75 20.19
CA PHE A 257 -23.41 11.99 19.37
C PHE A 257 -24.61 12.20 20.28
N GLN A 258 -25.15 13.42 20.27
CA GLN A 258 -26.41 13.69 20.96
C GLN A 258 -27.59 13.26 20.11
N MET A 259 -28.58 12.61 20.74
CA MET A 259 -29.79 12.20 20.05
C MET A 259 -30.66 13.44 19.78
N GLY A 260 -30.71 13.90 18.51
CA GLY A 260 -31.44 15.09 18.11
C GLY A 260 -32.98 14.89 18.17
N ARG A 261 -33.48 13.74 17.75
CA ARG A 261 -34.89 13.36 17.85
C ARG A 261 -35.06 11.85 17.80
N THR A 262 -36.15 11.34 18.34
CA THR A 262 -36.53 9.94 18.22
C THR A 262 -37.25 9.71 16.91
N THR A 263 -36.68 8.87 16.03
CA THR A 263 -37.35 8.45 14.78
C THR A 263 -38.40 7.37 15.04
N SER A 264 -39.31 7.14 14.08
CA SER A 264 -40.24 5.99 14.12
C SER A 264 -39.49 4.66 14.20
N LYS A 265 -40.19 3.57 14.52
CA LYS A 265 -39.60 2.22 14.54
C LYS A 265 -39.10 1.84 13.14
N LEU A 266 -39.93 2.08 12.13
CA LEU A 266 -39.59 1.88 10.73
C LEU A 266 -38.86 3.12 10.19
N ILE A 267 -37.66 2.92 9.64
CA ILE A 267 -36.86 3.97 9.05
C ILE A 267 -37.15 4.09 7.56
N PHE A 268 -37.03 2.98 6.80
CA PHE A 268 -37.49 2.88 5.42
C PHE A 268 -37.88 1.44 5.06
N GLU A 269 -38.72 1.32 4.04
CA GLU A 269 -39.09 0.08 3.39
C GLU A 269 -39.01 0.30 1.87
N THR A 270 -38.42 -0.66 1.14
CA THR A 270 -38.47 -0.69 -0.32
C THR A 270 -39.19 -1.95 -0.76
N LYS A 271 -39.99 -1.84 -1.82
CA LYS A 271 -40.72 -2.95 -2.44
C LYS A 271 -40.39 -2.96 -3.92
N GLY A 272 -39.75 -4.03 -4.39
CA GLY A 272 -39.40 -4.20 -5.77
C GLY A 272 -38.42 -3.15 -6.31
N LEU A 273 -37.54 -2.57 -5.47
CA LEU A 273 -36.57 -1.56 -5.88
C LEU A 273 -35.61 -2.15 -6.90
N VAL A 274 -35.54 -1.60 -8.10
CA VAL A 274 -34.53 -1.93 -9.12
C VAL A 274 -33.55 -0.78 -9.22
N ILE A 275 -32.29 -1.05 -8.98
CA ILE A 275 -31.22 -0.06 -9.08
C ILE A 275 -30.48 -0.21 -10.43
N GLY A 276 -30.04 0.89 -10.99
CA GLY A 276 -29.29 0.91 -12.26
C GLY A 276 -29.11 2.32 -12.77
N TYR A 277 -28.51 2.42 -13.94
CA TYR A 277 -28.42 3.65 -14.72
C TYR A 277 -29.29 3.48 -15.97
N ASP A 278 -28.69 3.25 -17.15
CA ASP A 278 -29.44 2.94 -18.37
C ASP A 278 -29.93 1.48 -18.44
N LYS A 279 -29.30 0.61 -17.62
CA LYS A 279 -29.65 -0.81 -17.52
C LYS A 279 -29.76 -1.21 -16.05
N PRO A 280 -30.66 -2.15 -15.72
CA PRO A 280 -30.78 -2.66 -14.37
C PRO A 280 -29.51 -3.38 -13.92
N LEU A 281 -28.99 -3.00 -12.73
CA LEU A 281 -27.86 -3.65 -12.04
C LEU A 281 -28.34 -4.65 -10.99
N SER A 282 -29.62 -4.61 -10.63
CA SER A 282 -30.18 -5.56 -9.65
C SER A 282 -31.48 -6.17 -10.15
N LYS A 283 -31.83 -7.33 -9.56
CA LYS A 283 -33.20 -7.81 -9.51
C LYS A 283 -34.01 -6.92 -8.55
N PRO A 284 -35.35 -7.01 -8.56
CA PRO A 284 -36.16 -6.30 -7.56
C PRO A 284 -35.68 -6.60 -6.14
N LEU A 285 -35.44 -5.53 -5.35
CA LEU A 285 -34.93 -5.60 -3.97
C LEU A 285 -36.01 -5.15 -3.00
N ASP A 286 -36.29 -5.98 -2.02
CA ASP A 286 -37.13 -5.66 -0.88
C ASP A 286 -36.24 -5.49 0.35
N LEU A 287 -36.16 -4.27 0.86
CA LEU A 287 -35.34 -3.92 2.01
C LEU A 287 -36.21 -3.27 3.08
N LEU A 288 -35.98 -3.69 4.31
CA LEU A 288 -36.60 -3.10 5.51
C LEU A 288 -35.51 -2.70 6.48
N LEU A 289 -35.52 -1.44 6.91
CA LEU A 289 -34.63 -0.95 7.95
C LEU A 289 -35.43 -0.41 9.14
N GLU A 290 -35.20 -0.99 10.30
CA GLU A 290 -35.78 -0.54 11.57
C GLU A 290 -34.74 0.24 12.38
N ARG A 291 -35.26 1.11 13.27
CA ARG A 291 -34.44 1.87 14.21
C ARG A 291 -33.59 0.96 15.09
N GLY A 292 -32.28 1.25 15.16
CA GLY A 292 -31.31 0.51 15.97
C GLY A 292 -30.63 -0.63 15.23
N GLN A 293 -31.10 -1.01 14.03
CA GLN A 293 -30.37 -1.97 13.18
C GLN A 293 -29.11 -1.34 12.62
N LYS A 294 -28.08 -2.16 12.51
CA LYS A 294 -26.79 -1.83 11.89
C LYS A 294 -26.55 -2.85 10.77
N ILE A 295 -26.58 -2.38 9.53
CA ILE A 295 -26.51 -3.24 8.35
C ILE A 295 -25.18 -3.00 7.65
N ALA A 296 -24.46 -4.08 7.33
CA ALA A 296 -23.30 -4.05 6.43
C ALA A 296 -23.73 -4.52 5.04
N LEU A 297 -23.42 -3.71 4.01
CA LEU A 297 -23.62 -4.09 2.61
C LEU A 297 -22.30 -4.61 2.06
N VAL A 298 -22.21 -5.92 1.81
CA VAL A 298 -21.00 -6.61 1.36
C VAL A 298 -21.16 -7.15 -0.05
N GLY A 299 -20.06 -7.37 -0.75
CA GLY A 299 -20.02 -7.93 -2.10
C GLY A 299 -18.87 -7.36 -2.93
N ALA A 300 -18.59 -7.96 -4.09
CA ALA A 300 -17.53 -7.57 -5.01
C ALA A 300 -17.64 -6.10 -5.46
N ASN A 301 -16.56 -5.55 -6.00
CA ASN A 301 -16.57 -4.21 -6.57
C ASN A 301 -17.39 -4.18 -7.87
N GLY A 302 -18.07 -3.07 -8.14
CA GLY A 302 -18.87 -2.89 -9.36
C GLY A 302 -20.29 -3.44 -9.33
N ILE A 303 -20.71 -4.25 -8.33
CA ILE A 303 -22.05 -4.86 -8.27
C ILE A 303 -23.21 -3.89 -7.94
N GLY A 304 -22.92 -2.60 -7.73
CA GLY A 304 -23.97 -1.60 -7.48
C GLY A 304 -24.18 -1.21 -6.02
N LYS A 305 -23.27 -1.51 -5.07
CA LYS A 305 -23.41 -1.11 -3.65
C LYS A 305 -23.59 0.40 -3.47
N THR A 306 -22.74 1.19 -4.10
CA THR A 306 -22.83 2.66 -4.06
C THR A 306 -24.06 3.16 -4.81
N THR A 307 -24.45 2.50 -5.89
CA THR A 307 -25.66 2.80 -6.66
C THR A 307 -26.92 2.63 -5.79
N LEU A 308 -26.96 1.55 -5.00
CA LEU A 308 -28.06 1.35 -4.03
C LEU A 308 -28.13 2.49 -3.01
N LEU A 309 -26.99 2.90 -2.43
CA LEU A 309 -26.97 4.01 -1.47
C LEU A 309 -27.44 5.31 -2.09
N ARG A 310 -27.02 5.62 -3.33
CA ARG A 310 -27.45 6.82 -4.07
C ARG A 310 -28.93 6.77 -4.42
N SER A 311 -29.47 5.59 -4.77
CA SER A 311 -30.89 5.43 -5.00
C SER A 311 -31.71 5.62 -3.72
N LEU A 312 -31.23 5.12 -2.57
CA LEU A 312 -31.88 5.35 -1.27
C LEU A 312 -31.84 6.81 -0.82
N LEU A 313 -30.78 7.55 -1.18
CA LEU A 313 -30.67 9.00 -0.94
C LEU A 313 -31.53 9.84 -1.91
N GLY A 314 -32.07 9.24 -2.96
CA GLY A 314 -32.81 9.95 -3.99
C GLY A 314 -31.91 10.72 -5.00
N GLU A 315 -30.61 10.50 -4.95
CA GLU A 315 -29.63 11.08 -5.90
C GLU A 315 -29.67 10.39 -7.26
N LEU A 316 -30.12 9.15 -7.29
CA LEU A 316 -30.29 8.35 -8.49
C LEU A 316 -31.74 7.81 -8.51
N GLN A 317 -32.40 8.01 -9.66
CA GLN A 317 -33.77 7.51 -9.85
C GLN A 317 -33.73 5.97 -10.00
N ALA A 318 -34.61 5.27 -9.28
CA ALA A 318 -34.79 3.84 -9.47
C ALA A 318 -35.42 3.55 -10.83
N LEU A 319 -35.12 2.39 -11.40
CA LEU A 319 -35.66 1.92 -12.69
C LEU A 319 -37.03 1.24 -12.51
#